data_5b0e79cbab36760fb03c4b5a79b2e916
#
_entry.id   5b0e79cbab36760fb03c4b5a79b2e916
#
_cell.length_a   1.000
_cell.length_b   1.000
_cell.length_c   1.000
_cell.angle_alpha   90.00
_cell.angle_beta   90.00
_cell.angle_gamma   90.00
#
_symmetry.space_group_name_H-M   'P 1'
#
loop_
_entity.id
_entity.type
_entity.pdbx_description
1 polymer ?
#
loop_
_entity_poly.entity_id
_entity_poly.type
_entity_poly.pdbx_seq_one_letter_code
_entity_poly.pdbx_strand_id
1 'polypeptide(L)'
;MNKPIEINRDCQFLKDLKENQQFAMYNLITSKGAVKLWCKGIKPSRHWKISQVKQYFGMDGNKEVLTSKLNLLFDVLTKGSK
;
A
#
# COMPACT_ATOMS: atom_id res chain seq x y z
N MET A 1 15.89 16.94 -4.12
CA MET A 1 14.45 16.86 -4.10
C MET A 1 13.96 15.63 -3.37
N ASN A 2 13.05 15.82 -2.46
CA ASN A 2 12.53 14.72 -1.66
C ASN A 2 11.18 14.26 -2.16
N LYS A 3 11.08 12.96 -2.37
CA LYS A 3 9.80 12.37 -2.69
C LYS A 3 9.29 11.66 -1.45
N PRO A 4 8.09 11.99 -0.99
CA PRO A 4 7.55 11.33 0.20
C PRO A 4 7.29 9.85 -0.03
N ILE A 5 7.03 9.46 -1.26
CA ILE A 5 6.77 8.05 -1.59
C ILE A 5 7.54 7.71 -2.86
N GLU A 6 8.24 6.58 -2.81
CA GLU A 6 8.84 5.99 -3.99
C GLU A 6 8.07 4.75 -4.36
N ILE A 7 7.42 4.78 -5.51
CA ILE A 7 6.61 3.68 -5.99
C ILE A 7 7.03 3.32 -7.40
N ASN A 8 7.20 2.04 -7.64
CA ASN A 8 7.49 1.54 -8.98
C ASN A 8 6.28 1.83 -9.88
N ARG A 9 6.52 2.53 -10.99
CA ARG A 9 5.44 2.93 -11.89
C ARG A 9 4.79 1.75 -12.58
N ASP A 10 5.46 0.61 -12.60
CA ASP A 10 4.93 -0.59 -13.23
C ASP A 10 4.24 -1.51 -12.23
N CYS A 11 4.03 -1.06 -11.00
CA CYS A 11 3.41 -1.91 -9.99
C CYS A 11 1.93 -2.13 -10.31
N GLN A 12 1.41 -3.24 -9.82
CA GLN A 12 0.04 -3.63 -10.10
C GLN A 12 -0.96 -2.62 -9.53
N PHE A 13 -0.63 -2.02 -8.39
CA PHE A 13 -1.52 -1.05 -7.77
C PHE A 13 -1.81 0.13 -8.70
N LEU A 14 -0.77 0.67 -9.34
CA LEU A 14 -0.96 1.82 -10.23
C LEU A 14 -1.76 1.45 -11.47
N LYS A 15 -1.57 0.23 -11.96
CA LYS A 15 -2.37 -0.26 -13.08
C LYS A 15 -3.83 -0.38 -12.69
N ASP A 16 -4.09 -0.94 -11.51
CA ASP A 16 -5.46 -1.08 -11.03
C ASP A 16 -6.10 0.28 -10.77
N LEU A 17 -5.33 1.21 -10.21
CA LEU A 17 -5.82 2.56 -9.94
C LEU A 17 -6.27 3.26 -11.22
N LYS A 18 -5.55 3.02 -12.28
CA LYS A 18 -5.87 3.63 -13.58
C LYS A 18 -7.10 2.99 -14.21
N GLU A 19 -7.25 1.68 -14.06
CA GLU A 19 -8.33 0.96 -14.71
C GLU A 19 -9.60 0.91 -13.87
N ASN A 20 -9.45 0.78 -12.56
CA ASN A 20 -10.59 0.71 -11.65
C ASN A 20 -10.17 1.28 -10.30
N GLN A 21 -10.41 2.57 -10.14
CA GLN A 21 -9.98 3.28 -8.95
C GLN A 21 -10.59 2.71 -7.66
N GLN A 22 -11.86 2.32 -7.72
CA GLN A 22 -12.52 1.79 -6.53
C GLN A 22 -11.89 0.47 -6.09
N PHE A 23 -11.56 -0.38 -7.03
CA PHE A 23 -10.92 -1.65 -6.73
C PHE A 23 -9.55 -1.43 -6.11
N ALA A 24 -8.77 -0.52 -6.69
CA ALA A 24 -7.43 -0.21 -6.18
C ALA A 24 -7.51 0.39 -4.77
N MET A 25 -8.44 1.30 -4.54
CA MET A 25 -8.63 1.90 -3.22
C MET A 25 -9.05 0.87 -2.19
N TYR A 26 -9.92 -0.05 -2.58
CA TYR A 26 -10.31 -1.13 -1.68
C TYR A 26 -9.09 -1.96 -1.29
N ASN A 27 -8.26 -2.30 -2.25
CA ASN A 27 -7.05 -3.08 -1.99
C ASN A 27 -6.09 -2.31 -1.08
N LEU A 28 -6.00 -0.99 -1.27
CA LEU A 28 -5.15 -0.17 -0.41
C LEU A 28 -5.64 -0.17 1.02
N ILE A 29 -6.94 0.00 1.22
CA ILE A 29 -7.52 0.02 2.56
C ILE A 29 -7.32 -1.31 3.26
N THR A 30 -7.59 -2.41 2.56
CA THR A 30 -7.41 -3.74 3.16
C THR A 30 -5.95 -4.02 3.46
N SER A 31 -5.04 -3.57 2.59
CA SER A 31 -3.61 -3.77 2.81
C SER A 31 -3.10 -2.95 3.98
N LYS A 32 -3.61 -1.74 4.17
CA LYS A 32 -3.24 -0.93 5.34
C LYS A 32 -3.61 -1.66 6.62
N GLY A 33 -4.82 -2.21 6.66
CA GLY A 33 -5.25 -2.97 7.83
C GLY A 33 -4.40 -4.20 8.07
N ALA A 34 -4.07 -4.92 7.00
CA ALA A 34 -3.25 -6.12 7.10
C ALA A 34 -1.84 -5.79 7.60
N VAL A 35 -1.23 -4.74 7.06
CA VAL A 35 0.10 -4.33 7.50
C VAL A 35 0.08 -3.89 8.96
N LYS A 36 -1.00 -3.23 9.38
CA LYS A 36 -1.13 -2.82 10.78
C LYS A 36 -1.13 -4.02 11.71
N LEU A 37 -1.87 -5.07 11.35
CA LEU A 37 -1.86 -6.31 12.14
C LEU A 37 -0.49 -6.95 12.13
N TRP A 38 0.14 -6.98 10.98
CA TRP A 38 1.47 -7.57 10.84
C TRP A 38 2.49 -6.86 11.74
N CYS A 39 2.38 -5.54 11.86
CA CYS A 39 3.26 -4.77 12.74
C CYS A 39 3.07 -5.14 14.20
N LYS A 40 1.90 -5.63 14.56
CA LYS A 40 1.61 -6.09 15.92
C LYS A 40 1.96 -7.55 16.14
N GLY A 41 2.52 -8.21 15.12
CA GLY A 41 2.88 -9.61 15.20
C GLY A 41 1.72 -10.53 14.87
N ILE A 42 0.65 -10.01 14.33
CA ILE A 42 -0.53 -10.80 13.97
C ILE A 42 -0.55 -11.00 12.45
N LYS A 43 -0.63 -12.26 12.03
CA LYS A 43 -0.71 -12.57 10.62
C LYS A 43 -2.15 -12.42 10.15
N PRO A 44 -2.42 -11.54 9.16
CA PRO A 44 -3.80 -11.28 8.73
C PRO A 44 -4.53 -12.53 8.22
N SER A 45 -3.81 -13.41 7.54
CA SER A 45 -4.39 -14.67 7.08
C SER A 45 -3.29 -15.68 6.87
N ARG A 46 -3.70 -16.95 6.69
CA ARG A 46 -2.75 -18.04 6.53
C ARG A 46 -1.81 -17.84 5.35
N HIS A 47 -2.33 -17.32 4.25
CA HIS A 47 -1.56 -17.18 3.02
C HIS A 47 -1.03 -15.77 2.79
N TRP A 48 -1.28 -14.85 3.72
CA TRP A 48 -0.83 -13.48 3.58
C TRP A 48 0.68 -13.38 3.74
N LYS A 49 1.32 -12.64 2.85
CA LYS A 49 2.76 -12.40 2.89
C LYS A 49 3.04 -10.93 2.64
N ILE A 50 3.97 -10.39 3.43
CA ILE A 50 4.35 -8.99 3.26
C ILE A 50 5.01 -8.75 1.90
N SER A 51 5.68 -9.76 1.35
CA SER A 51 6.31 -9.61 0.05
C SER A 51 5.28 -9.33 -1.05
N GLN A 52 4.08 -9.88 -0.92
CA GLN A 52 3.02 -9.61 -1.88
C GLN A 52 2.56 -8.16 -1.81
N VAL A 53 2.48 -7.59 -0.61
CA VAL A 53 2.11 -6.20 -0.43
C VAL A 53 3.17 -5.30 -1.07
N LYS A 54 4.43 -5.57 -0.79
CA LYS A 54 5.53 -4.80 -1.36
C LYS A 54 5.51 -4.83 -2.87
N GLN A 55 5.27 -6.00 -3.44
CA GLN A 55 5.25 -6.18 -4.87
C GLN A 55 4.05 -5.49 -5.50
N TYR A 56 2.89 -5.61 -4.88
CA TYR A 56 1.67 -5.02 -5.42
C TYR A 56 1.77 -3.49 -5.48
N PHE A 57 2.30 -2.87 -4.44
CA PHE A 57 2.40 -1.41 -4.37
C PHE A 57 3.74 -0.89 -4.91
N GLY A 58 4.65 -1.78 -5.26
CA GLY A 58 5.94 -1.36 -5.81
C GLY A 58 6.77 -0.57 -4.82
N MET A 59 6.68 -0.89 -3.54
CA MET A 59 7.43 -0.18 -2.51
C MET A 59 8.14 -1.18 -1.60
N ASP A 60 9.12 -0.69 -0.86
CA ASP A 60 9.94 -1.53 -0.01
C ASP A 60 10.20 -0.82 1.31
N GLY A 61 10.70 -1.55 2.30
CA GLY A 61 11.02 -0.98 3.59
C GLY A 61 10.66 -1.91 4.72
N ASN A 62 11.02 -1.50 5.94
CA ASN A 62 10.66 -2.25 7.13
C ASN A 62 9.22 -1.95 7.54
N LYS A 63 8.79 -2.49 8.70
CA LYS A 63 7.42 -2.34 9.16
C LYS A 63 6.99 -0.89 9.26
N GLU A 64 7.84 -0.07 9.88
CA GLU A 64 7.49 1.34 10.11
C GLU A 64 7.46 2.12 8.81
N VAL A 65 8.46 1.90 7.97
CA VAL A 65 8.54 2.60 6.68
C VAL A 65 7.35 2.23 5.80
N LEU A 66 7.03 0.94 5.73
CA LEU A 66 5.94 0.46 4.89
C LEU A 66 4.59 1.01 5.37
N THR A 67 4.37 1.01 6.68
CA THR A 67 3.15 1.56 7.25
C THR A 67 3.01 3.03 6.92
N SER A 68 4.10 3.79 7.07
CA SER A 68 4.08 5.22 6.78
C SER A 68 3.79 5.47 5.30
N LYS A 69 4.41 4.69 4.42
CA LYS A 69 4.21 4.86 2.98
C LYS A 69 2.76 4.58 2.59
N LEU A 70 2.17 3.53 3.14
CA LEU A 70 0.78 3.20 2.82
C LEU A 70 -0.18 4.26 3.35
N ASN A 71 0.05 4.76 4.56
CA ASN A 71 -0.78 5.82 5.13
C ASN A 71 -0.68 7.08 4.30
N LEU A 72 0.53 7.45 3.90
CA LEU A 72 0.74 8.65 3.11
C LEU A 72 0.10 8.51 1.73
N LEU A 73 0.22 7.34 1.13
CA LEU A 73 -0.40 7.07 -0.16
C LEU A 73 -1.91 7.21 -0.07
N PHE A 74 -2.51 6.68 0.98
CA PHE A 74 -3.94 6.79 1.19
C PHE A 74 -4.37 8.25 1.35
N ASP A 75 -3.61 9.01 2.14
CA ASP A 75 -3.91 10.43 2.35
C ASP A 75 -3.85 11.21 1.04
N VAL A 76 -2.81 10.98 0.25
CA VAL A 76 -2.67 11.68 -1.02
C VAL A 76 -3.84 11.37 -1.94
N LEU A 77 -4.22 10.10 -2.03
CA LEU A 77 -5.28 9.70 -2.94
C LEU A 77 -6.65 10.17 -2.48
N THR A 78 -6.90 10.26 -1.18
CA THR A 78 -8.20 10.68 -0.68
C THR A 78 -8.33 12.19 -0.60
N LYS A 79 -7.26 12.88 -0.23
CA LYS A 79 -7.28 14.33 -0.10
C LYS A 79 -6.94 15.05 -1.40
N GLY A 80 -6.04 14.46 -2.17
CA GLY A 80 -5.60 15.08 -3.41
C GLY A 80 -6.60 14.96 -4.54
N SER A 81 -7.63 14.16 -4.37
CA SER A 81 -8.60 13.94 -5.43
C SER A 81 -9.65 15.04 -5.50
N LYS A 82 -9.54 16.01 -4.70
CA LYS A 82 -10.47 17.12 -4.69
C LYS A 82 -10.28 18.08 -5.80
#